data_c46325a05f171ae8c15258d8a89017b4
#
_entry.id   c46325a05f171ae8c15258d8a89017b4
#
_cell.length_a   1.000
_cell.length_b   1.000
_cell.length_c   1.000
_cell.angle_alpha   90.00
_cell.angle_beta   90.00
_cell.angle_gamma   90.00
#
_symmetry.space_group_name_H-M   'P 1'
#
loop_
_entity.id
_entity.type
_entity.pdbx_description
1 polymer ?
#
loop_
_entity_poly.entity_id
_entity_poly.type
_entity_poly.pdbx_seq_one_letter_code
_entity_poly.pdbx_strand_id
1 'polypeptide(L)'
;GAIGVMVANAANALGMKVFGYDPYLSVKSAWNLTHNAVHIFDINEIFEKCDYITVHVPLTDSTKNLINAAAIAKMKDGVRILNFARGGLVNSEDLLAALEAGKVASYVTDFPSDDILGAQGVIAIPHLGASTPESEDNCAGMAAKELIDYIENGNIVNSVNLPEIVMPRSGESRICVIHKNIPNMLTAITGIFAGDNVNIENLLNKSRGDYAYTMLDVSKADVSDVADKIGAISGVIRVRVI
;
A
#
# COMPACT_ATOMS: atom_id res chain seq x y z
N GLY A 1 2.72 -5.38 5.03
CA GLY A 1 2.29 -5.23 3.63
C GLY A 1 2.33 -6.55 2.87
N ALA A 2 1.89 -6.56 1.60
CA ALA A 2 1.74 -7.80 0.81
C ALA A 2 3.02 -8.65 0.72
N ILE A 3 4.15 -8.02 0.38
CA ILE A 3 5.45 -8.73 0.26
C ILE A 3 5.92 -9.25 1.61
N GLY A 4 5.85 -8.42 2.66
CA GLY A 4 6.26 -8.83 4.00
C GLY A 4 5.47 -10.04 4.52
N VAL A 5 4.16 -10.12 4.23
CA VAL A 5 3.33 -11.28 4.58
C VAL A 5 3.80 -12.54 3.85
N MET A 6 4.10 -12.44 2.55
CA MET A 6 4.60 -13.58 1.77
C MET A 6 5.94 -14.09 2.29
N VAL A 7 6.87 -13.17 2.59
CA VAL A 7 8.19 -13.52 3.16
C VAL A 7 8.04 -14.13 4.55
N ALA A 8 7.19 -13.57 5.41
CA ALA A 8 6.91 -14.12 6.75
C ALA A 8 6.36 -15.55 6.67
N ASN A 9 5.40 -15.79 5.77
CA ASN A 9 4.82 -17.12 5.58
C ASN A 9 5.86 -18.13 5.06
N ALA A 10 6.69 -17.73 4.08
CA ALA A 10 7.75 -18.58 3.54
C ALA A 10 8.82 -18.89 4.60
N ALA A 11 9.27 -17.90 5.35
CA ALA A 11 10.23 -18.09 6.43
C ALA A 11 9.70 -19.05 7.52
N ASN A 12 8.43 -18.90 7.89
CA ASN A 12 7.79 -19.80 8.85
C ASN A 12 7.67 -21.23 8.30
N ALA A 13 7.35 -21.40 7.02
CA ALA A 13 7.30 -22.71 6.38
C ALA A 13 8.68 -23.41 6.33
N LEU A 14 9.75 -22.62 6.30
CA LEU A 14 11.14 -23.10 6.43
C LEU A 14 11.57 -23.37 7.89
N GLY A 15 10.66 -23.25 8.86
CA GLY A 15 10.92 -23.53 10.27
C GLY A 15 11.54 -22.36 11.03
N MET A 16 11.61 -21.16 10.46
CA MET A 16 12.09 -19.97 11.17
C MET A 16 11.03 -19.44 12.13
N LYS A 17 11.45 -18.92 13.28
CA LYS A 17 10.60 -18.13 14.15
C LYS A 17 10.50 -16.72 13.60
N VAL A 18 9.29 -16.28 13.25
CA VAL A 18 9.05 -15.02 12.59
C VAL A 18 8.50 -13.99 13.58
N PHE A 19 9.13 -12.83 13.62
CA PHE A 19 8.67 -11.62 14.32
C PHE A 19 8.31 -10.57 13.29
N GLY A 20 7.15 -9.94 13.43
CA GLY A 20 6.67 -8.92 12.50
C GLY A 20 6.32 -7.61 13.23
N TYR A 21 6.83 -6.50 12.72
CA TYR A 21 6.46 -5.14 13.11
C TYR A 21 5.83 -4.44 11.92
N ASP A 22 4.58 -4.04 12.03
CA ASP A 22 3.86 -3.25 11.02
C ASP A 22 2.78 -2.40 11.72
N PRO A 23 3.02 -1.08 11.92
CA PRO A 23 2.06 -0.20 12.59
C PRO A 23 0.80 0.08 11.74
N TYR A 24 0.81 -0.31 10.46
CA TYR A 24 -0.28 -0.09 9.50
C TYR A 24 -0.90 -1.40 8.98
N LEU A 25 -0.74 -2.49 9.74
CA LEU A 25 -1.24 -3.81 9.34
C LEU A 25 -2.75 -3.77 9.05
N SER A 26 -3.13 -4.01 7.80
CA SER A 26 -4.53 -4.09 7.42
C SER A 26 -5.15 -5.43 7.85
N VAL A 27 -6.47 -5.43 8.08
CA VAL A 27 -7.22 -6.67 8.37
C VAL A 27 -7.00 -7.71 7.25
N LYS A 28 -7.01 -7.29 5.99
CA LYS A 28 -6.74 -8.17 4.83
C LYS A 28 -5.35 -8.81 4.90
N SER A 29 -4.32 -8.04 5.26
CA SER A 29 -2.96 -8.57 5.43
C SER A 29 -2.86 -9.51 6.62
N ALA A 30 -3.55 -9.22 7.71
CA ALA A 30 -3.58 -10.08 8.90
C ALA A 30 -4.21 -11.45 8.61
N TRP A 31 -5.28 -11.49 7.80
CA TRP A 31 -5.91 -12.76 7.38
C TRP A 31 -5.01 -13.64 6.51
N ASN A 32 -4.05 -13.05 5.80
CA ASN A 32 -3.11 -13.77 4.95
C ASN A 32 -1.80 -14.13 5.66
N LEU A 33 -1.59 -13.64 6.88
CA LEU A 33 -0.39 -13.92 7.67
C LEU A 33 -0.54 -15.24 8.43
N THR A 34 0.54 -16.03 8.46
CA THR A 34 0.57 -17.24 9.29
C THR A 34 0.33 -16.90 10.76
N HIS A 35 -0.49 -17.70 11.44
CA HIS A 35 -0.77 -17.54 12.87
C HIS A 35 0.45 -17.79 13.78
N ASN A 36 1.54 -18.35 13.25
CA ASN A 36 2.79 -18.55 13.97
C ASN A 36 3.71 -17.31 13.97
N ALA A 37 3.38 -16.26 13.18
CA ALA A 37 4.13 -15.02 13.23
C ALA A 37 3.80 -14.25 14.52
N VAL A 38 4.83 -13.84 15.24
CA VAL A 38 4.69 -13.09 16.50
C VAL A 38 4.61 -11.60 16.18
N HIS A 39 3.52 -10.95 16.54
CA HIS A 39 3.39 -9.49 16.39
C HIS A 39 4.23 -8.78 17.45
N ILE A 40 5.02 -7.81 17.01
CA ILE A 40 5.88 -6.97 17.84
C ILE A 40 5.35 -5.53 17.78
N PHE A 41 5.27 -4.87 18.92
CA PHE A 41 4.79 -3.49 19.06
C PHE A 41 5.93 -2.46 19.10
N ASP A 42 7.13 -2.88 19.49
CA ASP A 42 8.33 -2.03 19.50
C ASP A 42 9.37 -2.60 18.53
N ILE A 43 9.74 -1.83 17.52
CA ILE A 43 10.73 -2.24 16.52
C ILE A 43 12.09 -2.62 17.14
N ASN A 44 12.42 -2.08 18.30
CA ASN A 44 13.65 -2.42 19.02
C ASN A 44 13.71 -3.91 19.37
N GLU A 45 12.57 -4.54 19.65
CA GLU A 45 12.53 -5.98 19.90
C GLU A 45 12.93 -6.80 18.65
N ILE A 46 12.63 -6.31 17.44
CA ILE A 46 13.11 -6.93 16.19
C ILE A 46 14.63 -6.88 16.16
N PHE A 47 15.21 -5.71 16.44
CA PHE A 47 16.67 -5.54 16.44
C PHE A 47 17.36 -6.46 17.45
N GLU A 48 16.85 -6.54 18.67
CA GLU A 48 17.46 -7.33 19.74
C GLU A 48 17.32 -8.85 19.56
N LYS A 49 16.22 -9.32 18.96
CA LYS A 49 15.86 -10.75 18.97
C LYS A 49 16.17 -11.47 17.69
N CYS A 50 16.29 -10.79 16.55
CA CYS A 50 16.37 -11.43 15.25
C CYS A 50 17.82 -11.69 14.80
N ASP A 51 18.04 -12.83 14.16
CA ASP A 51 19.30 -13.20 13.49
C ASP A 51 19.30 -12.73 12.02
N TYR A 52 18.11 -12.57 11.45
CA TYR A 52 17.86 -12.04 10.11
C TYR A 52 16.84 -10.92 10.22
N ILE A 53 17.12 -9.80 9.60
CA ILE A 53 16.20 -8.66 9.53
C ILE A 53 15.94 -8.32 8.06
N THR A 54 14.67 -8.29 7.67
CA THR A 54 14.25 -7.91 6.31
C THR A 54 13.29 -6.74 6.37
N VAL A 55 13.49 -5.75 5.50
CA VAL A 55 12.69 -4.54 5.45
C VAL A 55 11.74 -4.56 4.25
N HIS A 56 10.47 -4.17 4.47
CA HIS A 56 9.38 -4.17 3.48
C HIS A 56 8.54 -2.89 3.59
N VAL A 57 9.21 -1.76 3.74
CA VAL A 57 8.57 -0.45 3.91
C VAL A 57 8.89 0.49 2.76
N PRO A 58 8.00 1.45 2.41
CA PRO A 58 8.34 2.49 1.45
C PRO A 58 9.40 3.44 2.03
N LEU A 59 10.13 4.13 1.17
CA LEU A 59 11.00 5.23 1.58
C LEU A 59 10.15 6.48 1.82
N THR A 60 10.17 6.95 3.06
CA THR A 60 9.50 8.18 3.54
C THR A 60 10.44 8.90 4.49
N ASP A 61 10.08 10.11 4.92
CA ASP A 61 10.88 10.83 5.92
C ASP A 61 11.02 10.05 7.24
N SER A 62 10.01 9.27 7.61
CA SER A 62 10.02 8.45 8.83
C SER A 62 10.75 7.12 8.70
N THR A 63 10.99 6.64 7.48
CA THR A 63 11.67 5.35 7.22
C THR A 63 13.06 5.53 6.63
N LYS A 64 13.43 6.74 6.22
CA LYS A 64 14.79 7.06 5.78
C LYS A 64 15.79 6.77 6.89
N ASN A 65 16.84 6.01 6.55
CA ASN A 65 17.85 5.55 7.50
C ASN A 65 17.25 4.82 8.72
N LEU A 66 16.18 4.07 8.51
CA LEU A 66 15.56 3.23 9.54
C LEU A 66 16.58 2.31 10.21
N ILE A 67 17.50 1.75 9.39
CA ILE A 67 18.65 1.00 9.86
C ILE A 67 19.87 1.93 9.80
N ASN A 68 20.27 2.41 10.97
CA ASN A 68 21.40 3.30 11.20
C ASN A 68 22.27 2.75 12.34
N ALA A 69 23.34 3.45 12.71
CA ALA A 69 24.26 3.03 13.78
C ALA A 69 23.54 2.69 15.10
N ALA A 70 22.53 3.51 15.50
CA ALA A 70 21.80 3.28 16.74
C ALA A 70 20.91 2.01 16.69
N ALA A 71 20.32 1.71 15.54
CA ALA A 71 19.57 0.48 15.31
C ALA A 71 20.51 -0.73 15.28
N ILE A 72 21.62 -0.65 14.54
CA ILE A 72 22.61 -1.72 14.41
C ILE A 72 23.25 -2.05 15.78
N ALA A 73 23.51 -1.05 16.59
CA ALA A 73 24.07 -1.28 17.94
C ALA A 73 23.19 -2.17 18.82
N LYS A 74 21.87 -2.17 18.63
CA LYS A 74 20.90 -3.01 19.35
C LYS A 74 20.78 -4.42 18.78
N MET A 75 21.25 -4.65 17.56
CA MET A 75 21.16 -5.95 16.90
C MET A 75 22.10 -6.97 17.52
N LYS A 76 21.83 -8.22 17.24
CA LYS A 76 22.76 -9.30 17.58
C LYS A 76 24.05 -9.20 16.77
N ASP A 77 25.15 -9.66 17.36
CA ASP A 77 26.40 -9.79 16.63
C ASP A 77 26.26 -10.86 15.53
N GLY A 78 26.75 -10.55 14.35
CA GLY A 78 26.60 -11.40 13.18
C GLY A 78 25.21 -11.41 12.55
N VAL A 79 24.39 -10.39 12.82
CA VAL A 79 23.06 -10.24 12.17
C VAL A 79 23.20 -10.15 10.65
N ARG A 80 22.18 -10.63 9.95
CA ARG A 80 22.07 -10.52 8.50
C ARG A 80 20.90 -9.63 8.14
N ILE A 81 21.14 -8.66 7.25
CA ILE A 81 20.16 -7.65 6.87
C ILE A 81 19.83 -7.83 5.40
N LEU A 82 18.52 -7.84 5.07
CA LEU A 82 18.01 -7.93 3.71
C LEU A 82 17.16 -6.70 3.39
N ASN A 83 17.47 -6.05 2.28
CA ASN A 83 16.71 -4.89 1.80
C ASN A 83 16.40 -5.04 0.31
N PHE A 84 15.21 -5.57 0.04
CA PHE A 84 14.61 -5.63 -1.30
C PHE A 84 13.44 -4.64 -1.43
N ALA A 85 13.41 -3.60 -0.58
CA ALA A 85 12.33 -2.63 -0.57
C ALA A 85 12.69 -1.35 -1.31
N ARG A 86 13.61 -0.55 -0.76
CA ARG A 86 14.05 0.72 -1.36
C ARG A 86 15.47 1.07 -0.90
N GLY A 87 16.22 1.78 -1.77
CA GLY A 87 17.44 2.47 -1.35
C GLY A 87 17.14 3.54 -0.28
N GLY A 88 18.16 3.86 0.55
CA GLY A 88 18.02 4.90 1.60
C GLY A 88 17.30 4.47 2.88
N LEU A 89 16.82 3.23 2.98
CA LEU A 89 16.29 2.66 4.23
C LEU A 89 17.40 2.25 5.20
N VAL A 90 18.57 1.91 4.67
CA VAL A 90 19.77 1.56 5.41
C VAL A 90 20.79 2.68 5.19
N ASN A 91 21.40 3.18 6.26
CA ASN A 91 22.49 4.13 6.16
C ASN A 91 23.77 3.39 5.72
N SER A 92 24.34 3.76 4.59
CA SER A 92 25.47 3.05 3.97
C SER A 92 26.75 3.16 4.80
N GLU A 93 27.06 4.33 5.34
CA GLU A 93 28.25 4.58 6.15
C GLU A 93 28.21 3.74 7.44
N ASP A 94 27.09 3.80 8.16
CA ASP A 94 26.88 3.01 9.39
C ASP A 94 26.94 1.50 9.11
N LEU A 95 26.38 1.07 7.98
CA LEU A 95 26.39 -0.32 7.55
C LEU A 95 27.83 -0.81 7.27
N LEU A 96 28.61 -0.04 6.50
CA LEU A 96 30.00 -0.40 6.16
C LEU A 96 30.86 -0.51 7.41
N ALA A 97 30.75 0.42 8.34
CA ALA A 97 31.45 0.35 9.63
C ALA A 97 31.03 -0.90 10.43
N ALA A 98 29.75 -1.27 10.40
CA ALA A 98 29.24 -2.45 11.10
C ALA A 98 29.67 -3.78 10.46
N LEU A 99 29.79 -3.81 9.12
CA LEU A 99 30.33 -4.97 8.39
C LEU A 99 31.83 -5.17 8.71
N GLU A 100 32.61 -4.09 8.70
CA GLU A 100 34.03 -4.13 9.05
C GLU A 100 34.27 -4.60 10.49
N ALA A 101 33.44 -4.13 11.42
CA ALA A 101 33.48 -4.54 12.83
C ALA A 101 32.94 -5.95 13.08
N GLY A 102 32.39 -6.65 12.10
CA GLY A 102 31.76 -7.97 12.25
C GLY A 102 30.42 -7.95 13.00
N LYS A 103 29.86 -6.78 13.31
CA LYS A 103 28.55 -6.62 13.94
C LYS A 103 27.44 -7.08 13.00
N VAL A 104 27.55 -6.74 11.72
CA VAL A 104 26.72 -7.26 10.63
C VAL A 104 27.52 -8.29 9.85
N ALA A 105 27.01 -9.50 9.72
CA ALA A 105 27.69 -10.56 8.96
C ALA A 105 27.52 -10.42 7.45
N SER A 106 26.33 -9.97 7.01
CA SER A 106 26.06 -9.72 5.59
C SER A 106 24.88 -8.78 5.40
N TYR A 107 24.94 -8.05 4.29
CA TYR A 107 23.86 -7.21 3.77
C TYR A 107 23.52 -7.62 2.36
N VAL A 108 22.25 -7.94 2.11
CA VAL A 108 21.75 -8.35 0.79
C VAL A 108 20.78 -7.30 0.30
N THR A 109 20.99 -6.78 -0.92
CA THR A 109 20.14 -5.74 -1.47
C THR A 109 20.06 -5.78 -2.99
N ASP A 110 18.92 -5.32 -3.53
CA ASP A 110 18.74 -5.02 -4.95
C ASP A 110 18.70 -3.51 -5.25
N PHE A 111 19.06 -2.69 -4.26
CA PHE A 111 19.25 -1.24 -4.35
C PHE A 111 20.66 -0.83 -3.89
N PRO A 112 21.73 -1.38 -4.50
CA PRO A 112 23.06 -0.99 -4.12
C PRO A 112 23.34 0.47 -4.49
N SER A 113 23.97 1.21 -3.59
CA SER A 113 24.59 2.50 -3.86
C SER A 113 26.07 2.29 -4.21
N ASP A 114 26.71 3.26 -4.87
CA ASP A 114 28.08 3.13 -5.36
C ASP A 114 29.09 2.88 -4.23
N ASP A 115 28.85 3.42 -3.05
CA ASP A 115 29.69 3.31 -1.85
C ASP A 115 29.73 1.91 -1.24
N ILE A 116 28.67 1.10 -1.43
CA ILE A 116 28.62 -0.26 -0.88
C ILE A 116 28.97 -1.35 -1.89
N LEU A 117 29.07 -1.00 -3.17
CA LEU A 117 29.41 -1.96 -4.23
C LEU A 117 30.84 -2.53 -4.03
N GLY A 118 30.93 -3.86 -3.99
CA GLY A 118 32.20 -4.56 -3.80
C GLY A 118 32.69 -4.60 -2.35
N ALA A 119 32.00 -3.99 -1.39
CA ALA A 119 32.36 -4.11 0.03
C ALA A 119 32.18 -5.55 0.52
N GLN A 120 33.11 -5.99 1.38
CA GLN A 120 33.05 -7.32 1.96
C GLN A 120 31.78 -7.50 2.80
N GLY A 121 31.06 -8.61 2.61
CA GLY A 121 29.81 -8.88 3.31
C GLY A 121 28.58 -8.29 2.63
N VAL A 122 28.74 -7.50 1.56
CA VAL A 122 27.63 -7.01 0.73
C VAL A 122 27.37 -7.95 -0.44
N ILE A 123 26.11 -8.36 -0.61
CA ILE A 123 25.63 -9.11 -1.76
C ILE A 123 24.64 -8.23 -2.49
N ALA A 124 25.09 -7.61 -3.58
CA ALA A 124 24.27 -6.79 -4.45
C ALA A 124 23.74 -7.61 -5.64
N ILE A 125 22.44 -7.52 -5.87
CA ILE A 125 21.78 -8.15 -7.03
C ILE A 125 21.04 -7.11 -7.84
N PRO A 126 20.74 -7.37 -9.12
CA PRO A 126 19.92 -6.47 -9.95
C PRO A 126 18.48 -6.37 -9.40
N HIS A 127 17.87 -5.17 -9.51
CA HIS A 127 16.47 -4.94 -9.15
C HIS A 127 15.53 -5.42 -10.27
N LEU A 128 15.18 -6.70 -10.26
CA LEU A 128 14.41 -7.35 -11.32
C LEU A 128 13.03 -7.88 -10.88
N GLY A 129 12.59 -7.56 -9.68
CA GLY A 129 11.35 -8.12 -9.11
C GLY A 129 10.10 -7.87 -9.94
N ALA A 130 10.05 -6.75 -10.70
CA ALA A 130 8.95 -6.41 -11.60
C ALA A 130 9.35 -6.39 -13.08
N SER A 131 10.55 -6.88 -13.43
CA SER A 131 11.14 -6.81 -14.76
C SER A 131 11.38 -8.19 -15.37
N THR A 132 10.53 -9.15 -15.04
CA THR A 132 10.48 -10.44 -15.72
C THR A 132 9.29 -10.49 -16.65
N PRO A 133 9.32 -11.28 -17.75
CA PRO A 133 8.20 -11.39 -18.67
C PRO A 133 6.87 -11.74 -17.96
N GLU A 134 6.90 -12.64 -16.98
CA GLU A 134 5.73 -13.03 -16.21
C GLU A 134 5.19 -11.88 -15.35
N SER A 135 6.08 -11.05 -14.78
CA SER A 135 5.67 -9.88 -14.01
C SER A 135 5.04 -8.81 -14.89
N GLU A 136 5.60 -8.58 -16.07
CA GLU A 136 5.08 -7.61 -17.05
C GLU A 136 3.69 -8.04 -17.55
N ASP A 137 3.51 -9.30 -17.93
CA ASP A 137 2.23 -9.87 -18.34
C ASP A 137 1.18 -9.80 -17.22
N ASN A 138 1.57 -10.14 -15.99
CA ASN A 138 0.67 -10.04 -14.83
C ASN A 138 0.28 -8.58 -14.53
N CYS A 139 1.23 -7.64 -14.58
CA CYS A 139 0.95 -6.21 -14.37
C CYS A 139 -0.01 -5.67 -15.43
N ALA A 140 0.22 -6.01 -16.70
CA ALA A 140 -0.67 -5.61 -17.80
C ALA A 140 -2.08 -6.19 -17.63
N GLY A 141 -2.18 -7.47 -17.29
CA GLY A 141 -3.45 -8.14 -17.04
C GLY A 141 -4.21 -7.57 -15.83
N MET A 142 -3.50 -7.25 -14.75
CA MET A 142 -4.09 -6.60 -13.57
C MET A 142 -4.57 -5.19 -13.89
N ALA A 143 -3.75 -4.37 -14.54
CA ALA A 143 -4.12 -3.01 -14.93
C ALA A 143 -5.36 -2.99 -15.85
N ALA A 144 -5.42 -3.90 -16.82
CA ALA A 144 -6.59 -4.03 -17.69
C ALA A 144 -7.86 -4.37 -16.91
N LYS A 145 -7.81 -5.33 -15.98
CA LYS A 145 -8.95 -5.71 -15.14
C LYS A 145 -9.42 -4.56 -14.24
N GLU A 146 -8.49 -3.83 -13.64
CA GLU A 146 -8.80 -2.68 -12.78
C GLU A 146 -9.45 -1.54 -13.60
N LEU A 147 -8.95 -1.27 -14.81
CA LEU A 147 -9.55 -0.29 -15.72
C LEU A 147 -10.96 -0.71 -16.16
N ILE A 148 -11.16 -1.97 -16.52
CA ILE A 148 -12.48 -2.50 -16.89
C ILE A 148 -13.45 -2.35 -15.71
N ASP A 149 -13.05 -2.77 -14.52
CA ASP A 149 -13.90 -2.66 -13.33
C ASP A 149 -14.22 -1.20 -12.97
N TYR A 150 -13.27 -0.28 -13.15
CA TYR A 150 -13.52 1.14 -13.00
C TYR A 150 -14.48 1.67 -14.07
N ILE A 151 -14.32 1.28 -15.32
CA ILE A 151 -15.17 1.74 -16.43
C ILE A 151 -16.59 1.20 -16.31
N GLU A 152 -16.73 -0.09 -16.03
CA GLU A 152 -18.03 -0.78 -16.02
C GLU A 152 -18.77 -0.66 -14.69
N ASN A 153 -18.06 -0.62 -13.57
CA ASN A 153 -18.65 -0.66 -12.22
C ASN A 153 -18.31 0.56 -11.36
N GLY A 154 -17.37 1.41 -11.77
CA GLY A 154 -16.93 2.56 -10.98
C GLY A 154 -16.07 2.18 -9.78
N ASN A 155 -15.70 0.92 -9.60
CA ASN A 155 -14.85 0.49 -8.49
C ASN A 155 -13.43 1.04 -8.65
N ILE A 156 -12.78 1.35 -7.53
CA ILE A 156 -11.39 1.81 -7.49
C ILE A 156 -10.59 0.85 -6.62
N VAL A 157 -9.59 0.20 -7.22
CA VAL A 157 -8.66 -0.72 -6.56
C VAL A 157 -7.24 -0.28 -6.89
N ASN A 158 -6.32 -0.39 -5.92
CA ASN A 158 -4.89 -0.08 -6.05
C ASN A 158 -4.54 1.34 -6.54
N SER A 159 -5.47 2.30 -6.45
CA SER A 159 -5.21 3.68 -6.85
C SER A 159 -4.19 4.35 -5.93
N VAL A 160 -3.28 5.15 -6.49
CA VAL A 160 -2.27 5.90 -5.72
C VAL A 160 -2.79 7.22 -5.17
N ASN A 161 -3.84 7.79 -5.75
CA ASN A 161 -4.36 9.12 -5.44
C ASN A 161 -5.82 9.14 -4.96
N LEU A 162 -6.61 8.12 -5.27
CA LEU A 162 -7.99 7.99 -4.82
C LEU A 162 -8.14 6.87 -3.78
N PRO A 163 -9.17 6.90 -2.94
CA PRO A 163 -9.40 5.85 -1.96
C PRO A 163 -9.80 4.53 -2.63
N GLU A 164 -9.40 3.41 -2.06
CA GLU A 164 -9.92 2.09 -2.47
C GLU A 164 -11.41 2.00 -2.08
N ILE A 165 -12.26 1.76 -3.07
CA ILE A 165 -13.70 1.70 -2.90
C ILE A 165 -14.30 0.69 -3.89
N VAL A 166 -15.02 -0.27 -3.34
CA VAL A 166 -15.74 -1.31 -4.11
C VAL A 166 -17.13 -1.42 -3.55
N MET A 167 -18.14 -1.34 -4.41
CA MET A 167 -19.55 -1.45 -4.06
C MET A 167 -20.25 -2.38 -5.06
N PRO A 168 -20.82 -3.51 -4.64
CA PRO A 168 -21.65 -4.33 -5.51
C PRO A 168 -22.78 -3.47 -6.12
N ARG A 169 -23.08 -3.71 -7.39
CA ARG A 169 -24.16 -2.94 -8.06
C ARG A 169 -25.51 -3.30 -7.48
N SER A 170 -26.30 -2.26 -7.26
CA SER A 170 -27.72 -2.32 -6.91
C SER A 170 -28.43 -1.16 -7.61
N GLY A 171 -29.75 -1.26 -7.80
CA GLY A 171 -30.51 -0.21 -8.53
C GLY A 171 -30.34 -0.28 -10.07
N GLU A 172 -30.91 0.72 -10.75
CA GLU A 172 -30.95 0.79 -12.20
C GLU A 172 -29.78 1.58 -12.81
N SER A 173 -29.28 2.59 -12.08
CA SER A 173 -28.12 3.38 -12.49
C SER A 173 -27.17 3.61 -11.33
N ARG A 174 -25.89 3.82 -11.66
CA ARG A 174 -24.85 4.20 -10.71
C ARG A 174 -24.28 5.56 -11.07
N ILE A 175 -24.20 6.45 -10.09
CA ILE A 175 -23.53 7.74 -10.21
C ILE A 175 -22.24 7.72 -9.39
N CYS A 176 -21.13 8.02 -10.05
CA CYS A 176 -19.81 8.07 -9.46
C CYS A 176 -19.29 9.51 -9.46
N VAL A 177 -18.96 10.05 -8.30
CA VAL A 177 -18.58 11.44 -8.12
C VAL A 177 -17.18 11.53 -7.51
N ILE A 178 -16.23 12.14 -8.23
CA ILE A 178 -14.95 12.57 -7.68
C ILE A 178 -15.10 14.02 -7.22
N HIS A 179 -14.80 14.30 -5.96
CA HIS A 179 -14.94 15.62 -5.39
C HIS A 179 -13.86 15.94 -4.35
N LYS A 180 -13.73 17.22 -3.98
CA LYS A 180 -12.86 17.64 -2.87
C LYS A 180 -13.41 17.10 -1.55
N ASN A 181 -12.51 16.73 -0.66
CA ASN A 181 -12.84 16.28 0.69
C ASN A 181 -13.06 17.49 1.62
N ILE A 182 -14.19 18.18 1.43
CA ILE A 182 -14.56 19.37 2.18
C ILE A 182 -15.94 19.19 2.84
N PRO A 183 -16.26 19.96 3.89
CA PRO A 183 -17.56 19.87 4.56
C PRO A 183 -18.74 20.07 3.62
N ASN A 184 -19.87 19.47 3.96
CA ASN A 184 -21.17 19.57 3.28
C ASN A 184 -21.29 18.92 1.88
N MET A 185 -20.23 18.31 1.33
CA MET A 185 -20.29 17.70 0.00
C MET A 185 -21.36 16.61 -0.10
N LEU A 186 -21.40 15.69 0.87
CA LEU A 186 -22.42 14.63 0.85
C LEU A 186 -23.84 15.19 0.98
N THR A 187 -24.05 16.20 1.83
CA THR A 187 -25.36 16.86 1.96
C THR A 187 -25.78 17.53 0.65
N ALA A 188 -24.86 18.21 -0.02
CA ALA A 188 -25.13 18.86 -1.30
C ALA A 188 -25.46 17.84 -2.39
N ILE A 189 -24.70 16.74 -2.47
CA ILE A 189 -24.92 15.67 -3.45
C ILE A 189 -26.27 14.97 -3.18
N THR A 190 -26.52 14.52 -1.95
CA THR A 190 -27.76 13.77 -1.62
C THR A 190 -29.00 14.65 -1.65
N GLY A 191 -28.87 15.95 -1.39
CA GLY A 191 -29.98 16.93 -1.48
C GLY A 191 -30.57 17.05 -2.86
N ILE A 192 -29.78 16.83 -3.92
CA ILE A 192 -30.31 16.85 -5.32
C ILE A 192 -31.26 15.67 -5.53
N PHE A 193 -30.92 14.48 -5.06
CA PHE A 193 -31.78 13.30 -5.19
C PHE A 193 -33.13 13.49 -4.47
N ALA A 194 -33.09 14.09 -3.27
CA ALA A 194 -34.30 14.40 -2.52
C ALA A 194 -35.18 15.39 -3.27
N GLY A 195 -34.59 16.42 -3.92
CA GLY A 195 -35.31 17.40 -4.73
C GLY A 195 -35.93 16.82 -5.98
N ASP A 196 -35.31 15.83 -6.60
CA ASP A 196 -35.76 15.18 -7.83
C ASP A 196 -36.61 13.91 -7.57
N ASN A 197 -36.89 13.59 -6.31
CA ASN A 197 -37.65 12.41 -5.87
C ASN A 197 -37.07 11.10 -6.40
N VAL A 198 -35.71 10.99 -6.40
CA VAL A 198 -34.94 9.79 -6.78
C VAL A 198 -34.49 9.06 -5.53
N ASN A 199 -34.84 7.79 -5.43
CA ASN A 199 -34.39 6.97 -4.30
C ASN A 199 -32.95 6.52 -4.47
N ILE A 200 -32.15 6.63 -3.39
CA ILE A 200 -30.80 6.11 -3.30
C ILE A 200 -30.89 4.71 -2.68
N GLU A 201 -30.58 3.69 -3.47
CA GLU A 201 -30.58 2.29 -3.03
C GLU A 201 -29.34 1.96 -2.21
N ASN A 202 -28.19 2.51 -2.61
CA ASN A 202 -26.92 2.31 -1.91
C ASN A 202 -26.03 3.54 -2.08
N LEU A 203 -25.24 3.86 -1.05
CA LEU A 203 -24.29 4.95 -1.07
C LEU A 203 -23.01 4.53 -0.35
N LEU A 204 -21.88 4.76 -0.99
CA LEU A 204 -20.58 4.58 -0.37
C LEU A 204 -19.70 5.79 -0.69
N ASN A 205 -19.13 6.38 0.37
CA ASN A 205 -18.16 7.47 0.24
C ASN A 205 -16.88 7.13 0.98
N LYS A 206 -15.76 7.37 0.34
CA LYS A 206 -14.44 7.29 0.96
C LYS A 206 -13.57 8.47 0.55
N SER A 207 -12.68 8.88 1.44
CA SER A 207 -11.74 9.96 1.19
C SER A 207 -10.29 9.50 1.35
N ARG A 208 -9.39 10.18 0.65
CA ARG A 208 -7.94 10.05 0.77
C ARG A 208 -7.30 11.42 0.55
N GLY A 209 -6.76 12.00 1.62
CA GLY A 209 -6.23 13.37 1.57
C GLY A 209 -7.30 14.39 1.17
N ASP A 210 -7.00 15.16 0.15
CA ASP A 210 -7.85 16.27 -0.33
C ASP A 210 -9.00 15.83 -1.23
N TYR A 211 -9.08 14.54 -1.59
CA TYR A 211 -10.07 14.02 -2.51
C TYR A 211 -10.97 12.98 -1.86
N ALA A 212 -12.19 12.93 -2.32
CA ALA A 212 -13.15 11.90 -1.97
C ALA A 212 -13.83 11.35 -3.24
N TYR A 213 -14.29 10.12 -3.12
CA TYR A 213 -15.05 9.44 -4.15
C TYR A 213 -16.35 8.91 -3.56
N THR A 214 -17.46 9.31 -4.16
CA THR A 214 -18.81 8.88 -3.77
C THR A 214 -19.42 8.04 -4.88
N MET A 215 -19.92 6.88 -4.54
CA MET A 215 -20.72 6.02 -5.42
C MET A 215 -22.14 5.97 -4.88
N LEU A 216 -23.12 6.15 -5.78
CA LEU A 216 -24.53 6.08 -5.46
C LEU A 216 -25.21 5.17 -6.48
N ASP A 217 -25.93 4.16 -6.01
CA ASP A 217 -26.84 3.36 -6.82
C ASP A 217 -28.26 3.86 -6.59
N VAL A 218 -29.02 4.04 -7.65
CA VAL A 218 -30.32 4.67 -7.61
C VAL A 218 -31.38 3.88 -8.38
N SER A 219 -32.65 4.06 -8.01
CA SER A 219 -33.81 3.35 -8.57
C SER A 219 -34.35 3.97 -9.86
N LYS A 220 -33.57 4.76 -10.59
CA LYS A 220 -33.97 5.47 -11.80
C LYS A 220 -32.93 5.24 -12.91
N ALA A 221 -33.40 4.83 -14.09
CA ALA A 221 -32.52 4.50 -15.21
C ALA A 221 -31.88 5.75 -15.84
N ASP A 222 -32.65 6.80 -16.06
CA ASP A 222 -32.15 8.08 -16.60
C ASP A 222 -31.94 9.10 -15.47
N VAL A 223 -30.69 9.39 -15.19
CA VAL A 223 -30.23 10.31 -14.15
C VAL A 223 -29.34 11.42 -14.71
N SER A 224 -29.44 11.70 -15.99
CA SER A 224 -28.62 12.72 -16.67
C SER A 224 -28.78 14.11 -16.02
N ASP A 225 -30.01 14.53 -15.76
CA ASP A 225 -30.32 15.82 -15.12
C ASP A 225 -29.72 15.88 -13.68
N VAL A 226 -29.79 14.78 -12.96
CA VAL A 226 -29.19 14.66 -11.60
C VAL A 226 -27.68 14.76 -11.66
N ALA A 227 -27.06 14.09 -12.63
CA ALA A 227 -25.62 14.13 -12.84
C ALA A 227 -25.13 15.54 -13.20
N ASP A 228 -25.85 16.24 -14.04
CA ASP A 228 -25.54 17.64 -14.41
C ASP A 228 -25.62 18.58 -13.20
N LYS A 229 -26.68 18.46 -12.39
CA LYS A 229 -26.84 19.24 -11.15
C LYS A 229 -25.71 18.95 -10.16
N ILE A 230 -25.32 17.69 -10.01
CA ILE A 230 -24.16 17.29 -9.16
C ILE A 230 -22.88 17.90 -9.71
N GLY A 231 -22.68 17.87 -11.02
CA GLY A 231 -21.52 18.46 -11.69
C GLY A 231 -21.36 19.96 -11.46
N ALA A 232 -22.48 20.67 -11.21
CA ALA A 232 -22.51 22.12 -10.93
C ALA A 232 -22.13 22.45 -9.45
N ILE A 233 -22.05 21.47 -8.55
CA ILE A 233 -21.68 21.71 -7.15
C ILE A 233 -20.22 22.15 -7.07
N SER A 234 -19.97 23.27 -6.39
CA SER A 234 -18.59 23.70 -6.12
C SER A 234 -17.82 22.64 -5.33
N GLY A 235 -16.67 22.22 -5.85
CA GLY A 235 -15.85 21.17 -5.26
C GLY A 235 -16.04 19.80 -5.92
N VAL A 236 -17.04 19.60 -6.76
CA VAL A 236 -17.11 18.42 -7.62
C VAL A 236 -16.12 18.58 -8.78
N ILE A 237 -15.40 17.50 -9.07
CA ILE A 237 -14.35 17.45 -10.10
C ILE A 237 -14.86 16.70 -11.32
N ARG A 238 -15.54 15.59 -11.09
CA ARG A 238 -16.05 14.74 -12.17
C ARG A 238 -17.25 13.93 -11.70
N VAL A 239 -18.25 13.83 -12.57
CA VAL A 239 -19.40 12.95 -12.43
C VAL A 239 -19.41 11.96 -13.58
N ARG A 240 -19.74 10.71 -13.30
CA ARG A 240 -19.96 9.65 -14.29
C ARG A 240 -21.23 8.91 -13.94
N VAL A 241 -22.03 8.61 -14.96
CA VAL A 241 -23.17 7.71 -14.89
C VAL A 241 -22.78 6.39 -15.54
N ILE A 242 -23.12 5.27 -14.91
CA ILE A 242 -22.82 3.90 -15.36
C ILE A 242 -24.08 3.07 -15.32
#